data_2ba1abb5110bc249d9e65d664d0dd87b
#
_entry.id   2ba1abb5110bc249d9e65d664d0dd87b
#
_cell.length_a   1.000
_cell.length_b   1.000
_cell.length_c   1.000
_cell.angle_alpha   90.00
_cell.angle_beta   90.00
_cell.angle_gamma   90.00
#
_symmetry.space_group_name_H-M   'P 1'
#
loop_
_entity.id
_entity.type
_entity.pdbx_description
1 polymer ?
#
loop_
_entity_poly.entity_id
_entity_poly.type
_entity_poly.pdbx_seq_one_letter_code
_entity_poly.pdbx_strand_id
1 'polypeptide(L)'
;DEYDKKREDDIKNRKEVFTPEDIQKFYYAYKNNMGQYPVVVLFLLETGLRIGEFAALRNDNVDLENNKIHIVEARSVRFKDNDKEKGIEYYTKVPKNGEVRFIMMSDLCRECVLYMMEQTRLKCKDNPDDLLYPTFANGKRRSNASMEVCFKELCDKLNIDRDVHLTKGGQMKGLCLHSLRHTADTMANTAKNANVVNTALKMGHKAISVENVYTHATEEALSSVMTPSQAVLEEYKKDSDAQSKEEELYKMYLKLKEKFE
;
A
#
# COMPACT_ATOMS: atom_id res chain seq x y z
N ASP A 1 -27.37 25.19 -14.98
CA ASP A 1 -26.66 25.27 -16.23
C ASP A 1 -26.19 23.86 -16.63
N GLU A 2 -26.35 23.51 -17.93
CA GLU A 2 -26.00 22.18 -18.48
C GLU A 2 -24.52 21.87 -18.25
N TYR A 3 -23.67 22.89 -18.25
CA TYR A 3 -22.25 22.83 -17.98
C TYR A 3 -21.96 22.49 -16.50
N ASP A 4 -22.72 23.05 -15.58
CA ASP A 4 -22.56 22.77 -14.14
C ASP A 4 -23.05 21.36 -13.80
N LYS A 5 -24.14 20.89 -14.40
CA LYS A 5 -24.63 19.51 -14.26
C LYS A 5 -23.64 18.48 -14.78
N LYS A 6 -23.10 18.68 -16.00
CA LYS A 6 -22.07 17.79 -16.56
C LYS A 6 -20.84 17.71 -15.68
N ARG A 7 -20.47 18.84 -15.06
CA ARG A 7 -19.33 18.93 -14.13
C ARG A 7 -19.59 18.26 -12.79
N GLU A 8 -20.81 18.30 -12.27
CA GLU A 8 -21.21 17.58 -11.06
C GLU A 8 -21.25 16.08 -11.31
N ASP A 9 -21.70 15.63 -12.48
CA ASP A 9 -21.69 14.23 -12.89
C ASP A 9 -20.28 13.72 -13.11
N ASP A 10 -19.39 14.50 -13.71
CA ASP A 10 -17.96 14.17 -13.85
C ASP A 10 -17.24 14.04 -12.48
N ILE A 11 -17.67 14.82 -11.47
CA ILE A 11 -17.13 14.72 -10.11
C ILE A 11 -17.65 13.47 -9.40
N LYS A 12 -18.91 13.11 -9.57
CA LYS A 12 -19.52 11.92 -8.95
C LYS A 12 -18.99 10.60 -9.50
N ASN A 13 -18.58 10.59 -10.76
CA ASN A 13 -18.10 9.39 -11.46
C ASN A 13 -16.58 9.19 -11.37
N ARG A 14 -15.86 10.01 -10.61
CA ARG A 14 -14.40 9.91 -10.48
C ARG A 14 -13.96 8.65 -9.74
N LYS A 15 -12.95 8.02 -10.28
CA LYS A 15 -12.31 6.86 -9.68
C LYS A 15 -11.47 7.30 -8.47
N GLU A 16 -11.89 6.93 -7.27
CA GLU A 16 -11.18 7.26 -6.03
C GLU A 16 -10.28 6.13 -5.54
N VAL A 17 -10.57 4.90 -5.98
CA VAL A 17 -9.87 3.67 -5.58
C VAL A 17 -9.58 2.80 -6.82
N PHE A 18 -8.61 1.91 -6.69
CA PHE A 18 -8.33 0.90 -7.71
C PHE A 18 -9.40 -0.20 -7.68
N THR A 19 -9.77 -0.69 -8.85
CA THR A 19 -10.73 -1.79 -8.99
C THR A 19 -10.07 -3.14 -8.70
N PRO A 20 -10.85 -4.21 -8.43
CA PRO A 20 -10.31 -5.57 -8.34
C PRO A 20 -9.48 -5.98 -9.55
N GLU A 21 -9.89 -5.59 -10.77
CA GLU A 21 -9.13 -5.89 -12.00
C GLU A 21 -7.79 -5.14 -12.03
N ASP A 22 -7.73 -3.91 -11.53
CA ASP A 22 -6.46 -3.18 -11.42
C ASP A 22 -5.51 -3.88 -10.45
N ILE A 23 -6.03 -4.36 -9.32
CA ILE A 23 -5.25 -5.10 -8.32
C ILE A 23 -4.69 -6.39 -8.93
N GLN A 24 -5.48 -7.10 -9.73
CA GLN A 24 -5.01 -8.29 -10.44
C GLN A 24 -3.89 -7.97 -11.43
N LYS A 25 -3.98 -6.84 -12.14
CA LYS A 25 -2.90 -6.39 -13.04
C LYS A 25 -1.61 -6.13 -12.28
N PHE A 26 -1.67 -5.50 -11.09
CA PHE A 26 -0.49 -5.34 -10.24
C PHE A 26 0.09 -6.67 -9.79
N TYR A 27 -0.78 -7.62 -9.42
CA TYR A 27 -0.37 -8.96 -9.06
C TYR A 27 0.29 -9.69 -10.24
N TYR A 28 -0.30 -9.63 -11.42
CA TYR A 28 0.28 -10.15 -12.65
C TYR A 28 1.68 -9.57 -12.91
N ALA A 29 1.85 -8.26 -12.75
CA ALA A 29 3.14 -7.60 -12.94
C ALA A 29 4.21 -8.10 -11.95
N TYR A 30 3.83 -8.32 -10.70
CA TYR A 30 4.70 -8.90 -9.69
C TYR A 30 5.13 -10.32 -10.07
N LYS A 31 4.19 -11.17 -10.44
CA LYS A 31 4.44 -12.55 -10.83
C LYS A 31 5.34 -12.70 -12.04
N ASN A 32 5.23 -11.79 -12.97
CA ASN A 32 6.03 -11.79 -14.20
C ASN A 32 7.30 -10.94 -14.08
N ASN A 33 7.72 -10.56 -12.88
CA ASN A 33 8.93 -9.79 -12.60
C ASN A 33 9.06 -8.52 -13.47
N MET A 34 7.96 -7.77 -13.63
CA MET A 34 7.91 -6.56 -14.46
C MET A 34 8.59 -5.35 -13.77
N GLY A 35 9.74 -5.58 -13.14
CA GLY A 35 10.55 -4.55 -12.49
C GLY A 35 10.43 -4.55 -10.96
N GLN A 36 10.93 -3.48 -10.33
CA GLN A 36 11.05 -3.38 -8.87
C GLN A 36 9.79 -2.87 -8.16
N TYR A 37 8.85 -2.30 -8.89
CA TYR A 37 7.72 -1.56 -8.29
C TYR A 37 6.46 -2.37 -8.04
N PRO A 38 6.16 -3.46 -8.78
CA PRO A 38 4.99 -4.28 -8.49
C PRO A 38 4.92 -4.76 -7.03
N VAL A 39 6.06 -5.20 -6.46
CA VAL A 39 6.13 -5.63 -5.05
C VAL A 39 5.80 -4.49 -4.08
N VAL A 40 6.27 -3.27 -4.38
CA VAL A 40 5.97 -2.08 -3.56
C VAL A 40 4.48 -1.76 -3.58
N VAL A 41 3.87 -1.82 -4.75
CA VAL A 41 2.44 -1.57 -4.93
C VAL A 41 1.60 -2.58 -4.15
N LEU A 42 1.91 -3.88 -4.28
CA LEU A 42 1.20 -4.93 -3.54
C LEU A 42 1.41 -4.79 -2.04
N PHE A 43 2.63 -4.55 -1.59
CA PHE A 43 2.92 -4.32 -0.19
C PHE A 43 2.13 -3.14 0.40
N LEU A 44 2.06 -2.02 -0.32
CA LEU A 44 1.28 -0.85 0.10
C LEU A 44 -0.23 -1.12 0.12
N LEU A 45 -0.75 -1.91 -0.82
CA LEU A 45 -2.14 -2.37 -0.83
C LEU A 45 -2.44 -3.26 0.38
N GLU A 46 -1.59 -4.25 0.66
CA GLU A 46 -1.81 -5.20 1.76
C GLU A 46 -1.72 -4.53 3.15
N THR A 47 -0.78 -3.59 3.28
CA THR A 47 -0.51 -2.94 4.58
C THR A 47 -1.31 -1.68 4.81
N GLY A 48 -1.71 -0.99 3.75
CA GLY A 48 -2.31 0.35 3.84
C GLY A 48 -1.36 1.42 4.39
N LEU A 49 -0.04 1.19 4.37
CA LEU A 49 0.95 2.15 4.88
C LEU A 49 0.95 3.46 4.11
N ARG A 50 1.26 4.55 4.81
CA ARG A 50 1.63 5.79 4.14
C ARG A 50 2.99 5.63 3.47
N ILE A 51 3.17 6.26 2.31
CA ILE A 51 4.43 6.16 1.55
C ILE A 51 5.66 6.58 2.38
N GLY A 52 5.51 7.54 3.29
CA GLY A 52 6.59 7.96 4.19
C GLY A 52 6.90 6.92 5.27
N GLU A 53 5.92 6.16 5.74
CA GLU A 53 6.10 5.05 6.67
C GLU A 53 6.86 3.91 5.97
N PHE A 54 6.43 3.54 4.75
CA PHE A 54 7.15 2.56 3.94
C PHE A 54 8.61 2.97 3.66
N ALA A 55 8.84 4.23 3.28
CA ALA A 55 10.20 4.72 2.98
C ALA A 55 11.15 4.74 4.20
N ALA A 56 10.59 4.70 5.41
CA ALA A 56 11.35 4.65 6.66
C ALA A 56 11.51 3.22 7.21
N LEU A 57 10.79 2.25 6.65
CA LEU A 57 10.72 0.88 7.19
C LEU A 57 12.09 0.19 7.11
N ARG A 58 12.49 -0.44 8.21
CA ARG A 58 13.76 -1.12 8.39
C ARG A 58 13.56 -2.63 8.59
N ASN A 59 14.61 -3.42 8.42
CA ASN A 59 14.53 -4.86 8.64
C ASN A 59 14.21 -5.20 10.12
N ASP A 60 14.73 -4.43 11.07
CA ASP A 60 14.45 -4.59 12.49
C ASP A 60 13.00 -4.27 12.91
N ASN A 61 12.24 -3.65 12.03
CA ASN A 61 10.80 -3.42 12.22
C ASN A 61 9.94 -4.62 11.80
N VAL A 62 10.52 -5.63 11.18
CA VAL A 62 9.81 -6.82 10.68
C VAL A 62 10.06 -8.00 11.61
N ASP A 63 9.01 -8.45 12.26
CA ASP A 63 8.98 -9.65 13.08
C ASP A 63 8.36 -10.79 12.27
N LEU A 64 9.23 -11.59 11.64
CA LEU A 64 8.82 -12.73 10.83
C LEU A 64 8.29 -13.90 11.68
N GLU A 65 8.70 -14.01 12.95
CA GLU A 65 8.24 -15.09 13.83
C GLU A 65 6.80 -14.87 14.27
N ASN A 66 6.46 -13.63 14.65
CA ASN A 66 5.13 -13.26 15.08
C ASN A 66 4.28 -12.65 13.96
N ASN A 67 4.79 -12.64 12.73
CA ASN A 67 4.08 -12.17 11.54
C ASN A 67 3.64 -10.70 11.61
N LYS A 68 4.49 -9.80 12.17
CA LYS A 68 4.19 -8.40 12.45
C LYS A 68 5.14 -7.44 11.75
N ILE A 69 4.64 -6.25 11.47
CA ILE A 69 5.45 -5.09 11.06
C ILE A 69 5.18 -3.95 12.03
N HIS A 70 6.24 -3.42 12.64
CA HIS A 70 6.18 -2.31 13.59
C HIS A 70 6.37 -0.99 12.84
N ILE A 71 5.42 -0.07 12.97
CA ILE A 71 5.46 1.25 12.35
C ILE A 71 5.85 2.27 13.40
N VAL A 72 7.14 2.54 13.47
CA VAL A 72 7.75 3.37 14.53
C VAL A 72 8.18 4.74 14.02
N GLU A 73 8.43 4.89 12.73
CA GLU A 73 8.86 6.14 12.12
C GLU A 73 8.28 6.35 10.72
N ALA A 74 8.32 7.58 10.26
CA ALA A 74 7.94 7.97 8.91
C ALA A 74 8.91 9.01 8.36
N ARG A 75 9.31 8.87 7.10
CA ARG A 75 10.04 9.89 6.37
C ARG A 75 9.16 11.10 6.11
N SER A 76 9.69 12.26 6.35
CA SER A 76 9.05 13.54 6.11
C SER A 76 10.00 14.50 5.40
N VAL A 77 9.45 15.59 4.91
CA VAL A 77 10.21 16.66 4.26
C VAL A 77 9.89 17.99 4.91
N ARG A 78 10.85 18.89 4.93
CA ARG A 78 10.67 20.31 5.27
C ARG A 78 11.58 21.17 4.39
N PHE A 79 11.30 22.44 4.30
CA PHE A 79 12.23 23.36 3.70
C PHE A 79 13.43 23.57 4.65
N LYS A 80 14.64 23.61 4.09
CA LYS A 80 15.85 23.92 4.85
C LYS A 80 15.70 25.31 5.48
N ASP A 81 15.99 25.41 6.77
CA ASP A 81 15.85 26.65 7.54
C ASP A 81 14.47 27.32 7.40
N ASN A 82 13.40 26.54 7.11
CA ASN A 82 12.07 27.04 6.77
C ASN A 82 12.01 27.98 5.55
N ASP A 83 13.03 27.93 4.69
CA ASP A 83 13.17 28.75 3.50
C ASP A 83 13.04 27.90 2.22
N LYS A 84 12.07 28.24 1.36
CA LYS A 84 11.80 27.52 0.10
C LYS A 84 12.95 27.62 -0.89
N GLU A 85 13.69 28.73 -0.89
CA GLU A 85 14.81 28.99 -1.81
C GLU A 85 16.03 28.13 -1.47
N LYS A 86 16.20 27.74 -0.20
CA LYS A 86 17.26 26.84 0.25
C LYS A 86 17.03 25.37 -0.06
N GLY A 87 15.89 25.03 -0.68
CA GLY A 87 15.51 23.68 -1.05
C GLY A 87 14.92 22.87 0.11
N ILE A 88 14.84 21.54 -0.08
CA ILE A 88 14.21 20.64 0.88
C ILE A 88 15.23 19.76 1.60
N GLU A 89 14.94 19.42 2.83
CA GLU A 89 15.61 18.36 3.56
C GLU A 89 14.64 17.26 3.96
N TYR A 90 15.18 16.07 4.08
CA TYR A 90 14.44 14.89 4.50
C TYR A 90 14.84 14.50 5.91
N TYR A 91 13.85 14.15 6.73
CA TYR A 91 14.08 13.69 8.09
C TYR A 91 13.08 12.58 8.44
N THR A 92 13.37 11.83 9.48
CA THR A 92 12.43 10.87 10.06
C THR A 92 11.78 11.46 11.29
N LYS A 93 10.55 11.09 11.52
CA LYS A 93 9.78 11.44 12.71
C LYS A 93 8.84 10.31 13.07
N VAL A 94 8.31 10.36 14.28
CA VAL A 94 7.20 9.50 14.69
C VAL A 94 6.05 9.62 13.69
N PRO A 95 5.31 8.54 13.36
CA PRO A 95 4.18 8.59 12.44
C PRO A 95 3.23 9.75 12.74
N LYS A 96 2.51 10.22 11.70
CA LYS A 96 1.52 11.29 11.86
C LYS A 96 0.51 10.83 12.91
N ASN A 97 0.29 11.57 13.94
CA ASN A 97 -0.52 11.35 15.13
C ASN A 97 0.27 10.90 16.38
N GLY A 98 1.60 10.70 16.29
CA GLY A 98 2.45 10.34 17.43
C GLY A 98 2.35 8.87 17.86
N GLU A 99 1.61 8.04 17.13
CA GLU A 99 1.32 6.67 17.55
C GLU A 99 2.19 5.65 16.81
N VAL A 100 2.96 4.92 17.58
CA VAL A 100 3.59 3.68 17.16
C VAL A 100 2.50 2.62 17.09
N ARG A 101 2.46 1.85 16.02
CA ARG A 101 1.52 0.75 15.85
C ARG A 101 2.20 -0.44 15.19
N PHE A 102 1.54 -1.57 15.21
CA PHE A 102 1.93 -2.72 14.39
C PHE A 102 0.78 -3.12 13.46
N ILE A 103 1.12 -3.83 12.41
CA ILE A 103 0.18 -4.48 11.51
C ILE A 103 0.53 -5.96 11.43
N MET A 104 -0.49 -6.80 11.28
CA MET A 104 -0.32 -8.22 11.00
C MET A 104 -0.11 -8.40 9.50
N MET A 105 0.87 -9.23 9.12
CA MET A 105 1.11 -9.55 7.71
C MET A 105 0.11 -10.61 7.24
N SER A 106 -0.51 -10.37 6.08
CA SER A 106 -1.11 -11.44 5.28
C SER A 106 -0.02 -12.29 4.63
N ASP A 107 -0.37 -13.45 4.10
CA ASP A 107 0.60 -14.31 3.39
C ASP A 107 1.26 -13.55 2.23
N LEU A 108 0.49 -12.81 1.45
CA LEU A 108 1.03 -12.00 0.35
C LEU A 108 1.93 -10.86 0.88
N CYS A 109 1.56 -10.22 1.98
CA CYS A 109 2.40 -9.19 2.60
C CYS A 109 3.75 -9.80 3.03
N ARG A 110 3.73 -10.96 3.67
CA ARG A 110 4.93 -11.70 4.08
C ARG A 110 5.80 -12.06 2.86
N GLU A 111 5.20 -12.55 1.79
CA GLU A 111 5.88 -12.84 0.52
C GLU A 111 6.57 -11.58 -0.04
N CYS A 112 5.86 -10.45 -0.06
CA CYS A 112 6.44 -9.17 -0.50
C CYS A 112 7.63 -8.74 0.37
N VAL A 113 7.54 -8.90 1.68
CA VAL A 113 8.63 -8.59 2.62
C VAL A 113 9.86 -9.45 2.33
N LEU A 114 9.71 -10.77 2.24
CA LEU A 114 10.80 -11.69 1.95
C LEU A 114 11.45 -11.39 0.60
N TYR A 115 10.64 -11.10 -0.42
CA TYR A 115 11.15 -10.67 -1.72
C TYR A 115 11.97 -9.37 -1.62
N MET A 116 11.46 -8.35 -0.90
CA MET A 116 12.17 -7.08 -0.72
C MET A 116 13.50 -7.25 0.02
N MET A 117 13.51 -8.04 1.09
CA MET A 117 14.74 -8.37 1.84
C MET A 117 15.77 -9.02 0.93
N GLU A 118 15.37 -10.03 0.15
CA GLU A 118 16.26 -10.73 -0.76
C GLU A 118 16.77 -9.84 -1.88
N GLN A 119 15.92 -9.02 -2.50
CA GLN A 119 16.36 -8.06 -3.51
C GLN A 119 17.34 -7.02 -2.94
N THR A 120 17.10 -6.57 -1.71
CA THR A 120 18.01 -5.65 -1.02
C THR A 120 19.35 -6.31 -0.77
N ARG A 121 19.36 -7.53 -0.26
CA ARG A 121 20.60 -8.32 -0.03
C ARG A 121 21.40 -8.52 -1.32
N LEU A 122 20.73 -8.83 -2.43
CA LEU A 122 21.38 -9.13 -3.71
C LEU A 122 21.88 -7.89 -4.46
N LYS A 123 21.16 -6.78 -4.39
CA LYS A 123 21.37 -5.62 -5.28
C LYS A 123 21.90 -4.39 -4.58
N CYS A 124 21.72 -4.26 -3.26
CA CYS A 124 22.19 -3.11 -2.53
C CYS A 124 23.54 -3.40 -1.86
N LYS A 125 24.60 -2.75 -2.31
CA LYS A 125 25.94 -2.96 -1.77
C LYS A 125 26.14 -2.35 -0.39
N ASP A 126 25.42 -1.27 -0.10
CA ASP A 126 25.51 -0.52 1.14
C ASP A 126 24.12 -0.12 1.60
N ASN A 127 23.76 -0.49 2.83
CA ASN A 127 22.47 -0.20 3.45
C ASN A 127 22.70 0.20 4.91
N PRO A 128 23.32 1.37 5.16
CA PRO A 128 23.75 1.77 6.51
C PRO A 128 22.60 1.99 7.47
N ASP A 129 21.40 2.33 6.96
CA ASP A 129 20.19 2.53 7.76
C ASP A 129 19.37 1.25 7.94
N ASP A 130 19.85 0.10 7.48
CA ASP A 130 19.18 -1.19 7.50
C ASP A 130 17.73 -1.15 6.96
N LEU A 131 17.52 -0.40 5.88
CA LEU A 131 16.20 -0.22 5.27
C LEU A 131 15.70 -1.53 4.64
N LEU A 132 14.41 -1.80 4.78
CA LEU A 132 13.78 -2.98 4.16
C LEU A 132 13.92 -2.96 2.63
N TYR A 133 13.68 -1.82 2.00
CA TYR A 133 13.75 -1.68 0.54
C TYR A 133 14.32 -0.33 0.09
N PRO A 134 15.63 -0.11 0.22
CA PRO A 134 16.31 1.13 -0.16
C PRO A 134 16.39 1.33 -1.67
N THR A 135 16.92 2.47 -2.09
CA THR A 135 17.42 2.66 -3.45
C THR A 135 18.70 1.84 -3.62
N PHE A 136 18.71 0.86 -4.48
CA PHE A 136 19.83 -0.11 -4.61
C PHE A 136 21.16 0.53 -5.00
N ALA A 137 21.13 1.66 -5.72
CA ALA A 137 22.32 2.35 -6.16
C ALA A 137 23.15 2.96 -5.01
N ASN A 138 22.51 3.34 -3.91
CA ASN A 138 23.16 4.11 -2.85
C ASN A 138 22.68 3.83 -1.42
N GLY A 139 21.85 2.80 -1.22
CA GLY A 139 21.34 2.40 0.10
C GLY A 139 20.43 3.41 0.80
N LYS A 140 20.06 4.50 0.14
CA LYS A 140 19.26 5.56 0.76
C LYS A 140 17.76 5.30 0.67
N ARG A 141 17.01 5.95 1.55
CA ARG A 141 15.55 5.95 1.53
C ARG A 141 15.03 6.43 0.18
N ARG A 142 14.09 5.69 -0.41
CA ARG A 142 13.43 6.07 -1.66
C ARG A 142 12.68 7.38 -1.50
N SER A 143 12.74 8.27 -2.49
CA SER A 143 11.97 9.51 -2.44
C SER A 143 10.53 9.28 -2.88
N ASN A 144 9.58 9.99 -2.24
CA ASN A 144 8.17 9.91 -2.62
C ASN A 144 7.96 10.28 -4.10
N ALA A 145 8.65 11.31 -4.58
CA ALA A 145 8.56 11.74 -5.97
C ALA A 145 9.03 10.65 -6.95
N SER A 146 10.18 10.02 -6.67
CA SER A 146 10.69 8.93 -7.49
C SER A 146 9.75 7.72 -7.49
N MET A 147 9.22 7.37 -6.33
CA MET A 147 8.26 6.25 -6.22
C MET A 147 6.97 6.55 -6.99
N GLU A 148 6.48 7.78 -6.93
CA GLU A 148 5.29 8.20 -7.67
C GLU A 148 5.51 8.15 -9.19
N VAL A 149 6.67 8.54 -9.69
CA VAL A 149 7.01 8.44 -11.12
C VAL A 149 6.99 6.97 -11.57
N CYS A 150 7.70 6.10 -10.86
CA CYS A 150 7.74 4.69 -11.23
C CYS A 150 6.39 3.98 -11.08
N PHE A 151 5.55 4.43 -10.14
CA PHE A 151 4.19 3.94 -10.01
C PHE A 151 3.34 4.32 -11.24
N LYS A 152 3.43 5.55 -11.71
CA LYS A 152 2.75 6.01 -12.93
C LYS A 152 3.18 5.22 -14.15
N GLU A 153 4.49 5.03 -14.33
CA GLU A 153 5.03 4.19 -15.41
C GLU A 153 4.52 2.75 -15.35
N LEU A 154 4.38 2.19 -14.14
CA LEU A 154 3.81 0.85 -13.97
C LEU A 154 2.34 0.81 -14.38
N CYS A 155 1.54 1.78 -13.94
CA CYS A 155 0.13 1.89 -14.34
C CYS A 155 -0.02 2.00 -15.86
N ASP A 156 0.79 2.85 -16.50
CA ASP A 156 0.78 3.03 -17.95
C ASP A 156 1.12 1.73 -18.70
N LYS A 157 2.15 0.99 -18.25
CA LYS A 157 2.52 -0.33 -18.79
C LYS A 157 1.43 -1.38 -18.63
N LEU A 158 0.62 -1.30 -17.60
CA LEU A 158 -0.46 -2.24 -17.31
C LEU A 158 -1.81 -1.81 -17.90
N ASN A 159 -1.84 -0.70 -18.63
CA ASN A 159 -3.07 -0.08 -19.10
C ASN A 159 -4.10 0.10 -17.96
N ILE A 160 -3.64 0.63 -16.84
CA ILE A 160 -4.49 0.99 -15.70
C ILE A 160 -4.87 2.46 -15.85
N ASP A 161 -6.16 2.71 -16.05
CA ASP A 161 -6.69 4.07 -16.06
C ASP A 161 -6.66 4.64 -14.63
N ARG A 162 -5.91 5.74 -14.46
CA ARG A 162 -5.76 6.46 -13.20
C ARG A 162 -6.75 7.63 -13.06
N ASP A 163 -7.71 7.75 -13.98
CA ASP A 163 -8.69 8.88 -14.00
C ASP A 163 -8.01 10.24 -13.86
N VAL A 164 -7.02 10.51 -14.72
CA VAL A 164 -6.24 11.75 -14.65
C VAL A 164 -7.06 12.94 -15.17
N HIS A 165 -7.24 13.94 -14.32
CA HIS A 165 -8.05 15.11 -14.62
C HIS A 165 -7.40 16.40 -14.11
N LEU A 166 -7.82 17.54 -14.70
CA LEU A 166 -7.36 18.86 -14.30
C LEU A 166 -8.23 19.39 -13.15
N THR A 167 -7.60 19.79 -12.04
CA THR A 167 -8.30 20.43 -10.92
C THR A 167 -8.62 21.89 -11.20
N LYS A 168 -9.48 22.51 -10.39
CA LYS A 168 -9.79 23.95 -10.44
C LYS A 168 -8.54 24.84 -10.29
N GLY A 169 -7.51 24.36 -9.62
CA GLY A 169 -6.24 25.06 -9.44
C GLY A 169 -5.20 24.77 -10.53
N GLY A 170 -5.60 24.19 -11.67
CA GLY A 170 -4.71 23.91 -12.80
C GLY A 170 -3.73 22.75 -12.59
N GLN A 171 -3.94 21.92 -11.55
CA GLN A 171 -3.10 20.77 -11.26
C GLN A 171 -3.72 19.48 -11.84
N MET A 172 -2.90 18.65 -12.46
CA MET A 172 -3.31 17.31 -12.86
C MET A 172 -3.37 16.41 -11.63
N LYS A 173 -4.54 15.81 -11.40
CA LYS A 173 -4.76 14.80 -10.36
C LYS A 173 -5.28 13.52 -10.97
N GLY A 174 -5.10 12.42 -10.28
CA GLY A 174 -5.58 11.08 -10.63
C GLY A 174 -5.14 10.12 -9.55
N LEU A 175 -5.47 8.84 -9.69
CA LEU A 175 -5.01 7.83 -8.75
C LEU A 175 -3.48 7.84 -8.65
N CYS A 176 -2.98 7.78 -7.43
CA CYS A 176 -1.57 7.90 -7.07
C CYS A 176 -1.19 6.85 -6.02
N LEU A 177 0.05 6.81 -5.57
CA LEU A 177 0.47 5.87 -4.51
C LEU A 177 -0.38 5.98 -3.25
N HIS A 178 -0.87 7.17 -2.91
CA HIS A 178 -1.76 7.33 -1.74
C HIS A 178 -3.13 6.69 -1.96
N SER A 179 -3.57 6.58 -3.20
CA SER A 179 -4.83 5.89 -3.55
C SER A 179 -4.79 4.38 -3.28
N LEU A 180 -3.60 3.76 -3.23
CA LEU A 180 -3.45 2.37 -2.79
C LEU A 180 -3.92 2.19 -1.34
N ARG A 181 -3.57 3.14 -0.48
CA ARG A 181 -4.05 3.15 0.91
C ARG A 181 -5.56 3.39 1.00
N HIS A 182 -6.11 4.32 0.19
CA HIS A 182 -7.56 4.52 0.12
C HIS A 182 -8.27 3.25 -0.36
N THR A 183 -7.70 2.56 -1.33
CA THR A 183 -8.22 1.26 -1.81
C THR A 183 -8.23 0.22 -0.69
N ALA A 184 -7.12 0.08 0.03
CA ALA A 184 -7.03 -0.85 1.16
C ALA A 184 -8.06 -0.53 2.26
N ASP A 185 -8.21 0.75 2.60
CA ASP A 185 -9.16 1.22 3.61
C ASP A 185 -10.61 0.98 3.18
N THR A 186 -10.95 1.33 1.95
CA THR A 186 -12.28 1.11 1.38
C THR A 186 -12.65 -0.37 1.36
N MET A 187 -11.76 -1.23 0.84
CA MET A 187 -12.01 -2.68 0.77
C MET A 187 -12.17 -3.29 2.16
N ALA A 188 -11.33 -2.91 3.13
CA ALA A 188 -11.46 -3.39 4.50
C ALA A 188 -12.78 -2.97 5.16
N ASN A 189 -13.26 -1.74 4.89
CA ASN A 189 -14.51 -1.23 5.47
C ASN A 189 -15.77 -1.72 4.75
N THR A 190 -15.67 -2.16 3.50
CA THR A 190 -16.81 -2.71 2.73
C THR A 190 -16.93 -4.22 2.81
N ALA A 191 -15.96 -4.90 3.42
CA ALA A 191 -16.00 -6.33 3.64
C ALA A 191 -17.21 -6.77 4.48
N LYS A 192 -17.73 -7.98 4.24
CA LYS A 192 -18.94 -8.50 4.90
C LYS A 192 -18.86 -8.47 6.44
N ASN A 193 -17.67 -8.68 6.99
CA ASN A 193 -17.40 -8.69 8.43
C ASN A 193 -16.54 -7.49 8.85
N ALA A 194 -16.66 -6.36 8.14
CA ALA A 194 -15.84 -5.19 8.41
C ALA A 194 -16.01 -4.69 9.86
N ASN A 195 -14.88 -4.41 10.49
CA ASN A 195 -14.82 -3.70 11.76
C ASN A 195 -14.08 -2.38 11.57
N VAL A 196 -14.83 -1.30 11.51
CA VAL A 196 -14.30 0.06 11.23
C VAL A 196 -13.24 0.46 12.25
N VAL A 197 -13.38 0.06 13.52
CA VAL A 197 -12.40 0.36 14.58
C VAL A 197 -11.08 -0.38 14.31
N ASN A 198 -11.13 -1.68 14.00
CA ASN A 198 -9.94 -2.47 13.69
C ASN A 198 -9.26 -1.95 12.42
N THR A 199 -10.03 -1.59 11.39
CA THR A 199 -9.50 -0.96 10.18
C THR A 199 -8.81 0.37 10.50
N ALA A 200 -9.43 1.22 11.31
CA ALA A 200 -8.85 2.50 11.72
C ALA A 200 -7.54 2.31 12.52
N LEU A 201 -7.46 1.32 13.40
CA LEU A 201 -6.26 0.96 14.14
C LEU A 201 -5.14 0.48 13.20
N LYS A 202 -5.43 -0.44 12.28
CA LYS A 202 -4.49 -0.91 11.26
C LYS A 202 -3.95 0.26 10.44
N MET A 203 -4.84 1.14 9.98
CA MET A 203 -4.48 2.29 9.15
C MET A 203 -3.78 3.40 9.97
N GLY A 204 -3.86 3.42 11.28
CA GLY A 204 -3.37 4.52 12.13
C GLY A 204 -4.14 5.81 11.84
N HIS A 205 -5.46 5.71 11.73
CA HIS A 205 -6.34 6.87 11.76
C HIS A 205 -6.47 7.36 13.21
N LYS A 206 -6.60 8.69 13.40
CA LYS A 206 -7.07 9.17 14.71
C LYS A 206 -8.45 8.57 14.92
N ALA A 207 -8.64 7.89 16.05
CA ALA A 207 -9.95 7.41 16.43
C ALA A 207 -10.95 8.54 16.22
N ILE A 208 -11.99 8.29 15.42
CA ILE A 208 -13.21 9.05 15.49
C ILE A 208 -13.51 9.08 16.98
N SER A 209 -13.70 10.26 17.57
CA SER A 209 -13.91 10.49 18.99
C SER A 209 -14.95 9.52 19.58
N VAL A 210 -14.53 8.33 19.82
CA VAL A 210 -15.26 7.34 20.59
C VAL A 210 -14.64 7.45 21.96
N GLU A 211 -15.14 8.36 22.74
CA GLU A 211 -14.67 8.69 24.09
C GLU A 211 -14.62 7.52 25.06
N ASN A 212 -14.93 6.30 24.63
CA ASN A 212 -15.02 5.14 25.52
C ASN A 212 -14.63 3.77 24.92
N VAL A 213 -13.98 3.68 23.77
CA VAL A 213 -13.48 2.40 23.30
C VAL A 213 -11.95 2.38 23.36
N TYR A 214 -11.42 2.17 24.56
CA TYR A 214 -10.06 1.67 24.75
C TYR A 214 -9.98 0.23 24.25
N THR A 215 -10.06 0.04 22.97
CA THR A 215 -9.68 -1.21 22.36
C THR A 215 -8.18 -1.14 22.08
N HIS A 216 -7.41 -1.77 22.96
CA HIS A 216 -6.04 -2.10 22.60
C HIS A 216 -6.09 -2.91 21.30
N ALA A 217 -5.28 -2.51 20.32
CA ALA A 217 -5.14 -3.26 19.09
C ALA A 217 -4.56 -4.64 19.43
N THR A 218 -5.41 -5.65 19.53
CA THR A 218 -4.97 -7.04 19.71
C THR A 218 -4.54 -7.61 18.37
N GLU A 219 -3.68 -8.62 18.39
CA GLU A 219 -3.26 -9.33 17.18
C GLU A 219 -4.44 -9.93 16.44
N GLU A 220 -5.38 -10.51 17.18
CA GLU A 220 -6.61 -11.08 16.65
C GLU A 220 -7.48 -10.01 15.95
N ALA A 221 -7.64 -8.84 16.59
CA ALA A 221 -8.40 -7.73 16.02
C ALA A 221 -7.77 -7.23 14.71
N LEU A 222 -6.44 -7.10 14.65
CA LEU A 222 -5.74 -6.64 13.45
C LEU A 222 -5.67 -7.71 12.36
N SER A 223 -5.58 -8.99 12.72
CA SER A 223 -5.64 -10.11 11.76
C SER A 223 -7.01 -10.26 11.11
N SER A 224 -8.08 -9.82 11.79
CA SER A 224 -9.44 -9.85 11.25
C SER A 224 -9.71 -8.80 10.17
N VAL A 225 -8.83 -7.81 10.00
CA VAL A 225 -9.01 -6.77 8.98
C VAL A 225 -8.66 -7.31 7.60
N MET A 226 -9.68 -7.41 6.76
CA MET A 226 -9.54 -7.89 5.38
C MET A 226 -8.52 -7.07 4.59
N THR A 227 -7.69 -7.77 3.83
CA THR A 227 -6.74 -7.15 2.90
C THR A 227 -7.30 -7.13 1.48
N PRO A 228 -6.79 -6.27 0.58
CA PRO A 228 -7.22 -6.23 -0.81
C PRO A 228 -7.13 -7.58 -1.54
N SER A 229 -6.10 -8.38 -1.31
CA SER A 229 -6.00 -9.72 -1.89
C SER A 229 -7.10 -10.66 -1.41
N GLN A 230 -7.42 -10.63 -0.11
CA GLN A 230 -8.53 -11.40 0.45
C GLN A 230 -9.89 -10.94 -0.09
N ALA A 231 -10.10 -9.63 -0.21
CA ALA A 231 -11.34 -9.08 -0.78
C ALA A 231 -11.54 -9.50 -2.24
N VAL A 232 -10.50 -9.45 -3.05
CA VAL A 232 -10.53 -9.93 -4.44
C VAL A 232 -10.84 -11.42 -4.51
N LEU A 233 -10.23 -12.24 -3.64
CA LEU A 233 -10.54 -13.68 -3.57
C LEU A 233 -11.99 -13.96 -3.19
N GLU A 234 -12.56 -13.22 -2.25
CA GLU A 234 -13.97 -13.39 -1.87
C GLU A 234 -14.93 -12.98 -3.00
N GLU A 235 -14.60 -11.96 -3.78
CA GLU A 235 -15.41 -11.56 -4.93
C GLU A 235 -15.43 -12.65 -5.99
N TYR A 236 -14.25 -13.23 -6.31
CA TYR A 236 -14.18 -14.39 -7.22
C TYR A 236 -14.99 -15.61 -6.77
N LYS A 237 -15.01 -15.88 -5.46
CA LYS A 237 -15.82 -16.97 -4.90
C LYS A 237 -17.32 -16.73 -5.04
N LYS A 238 -17.76 -15.47 -5.06
CA LYS A 238 -19.18 -15.12 -5.25
C LYS A 238 -19.63 -15.25 -6.71
N ASP A 239 -18.75 -14.94 -7.66
CA ASP A 239 -19.04 -15.02 -9.09
C ASP A 239 -18.91 -16.44 -9.66
N SER A 240 -18.52 -17.39 -8.82
CA SER A 240 -18.19 -18.73 -9.28
C SER A 240 -19.35 -19.71 -9.15
N ASP A 241 -20.04 -19.93 -10.24
CA ASP A 241 -20.25 -21.28 -10.81
C ASP A 241 -18.87 -21.95 -11.16
N ALA A 242 -17.83 -21.58 -10.46
CA ALA A 242 -16.43 -21.70 -10.83
C ALA A 242 -15.62 -22.58 -9.87
N GLN A 243 -16.01 -23.85 -9.66
CA GLN A 243 -15.07 -24.88 -9.21
C GLN A 243 -13.76 -24.87 -10.04
N SER A 244 -13.85 -24.52 -11.33
CA SER A 244 -12.69 -24.43 -12.21
C SER A 244 -11.77 -23.22 -11.93
N LYS A 245 -12.33 -22.07 -11.57
CA LYS A 245 -11.53 -20.85 -11.28
C LYS A 245 -10.88 -20.91 -9.89
N GLU A 246 -11.53 -21.50 -8.92
CA GLU A 246 -10.96 -21.74 -7.59
C GLU A 246 -9.76 -22.71 -7.68
N GLU A 247 -9.85 -23.75 -8.52
CA GLU A 247 -8.72 -24.64 -8.80
C GLU A 247 -7.57 -23.92 -9.53
N GLU A 248 -7.83 -23.03 -10.48
CA GLU A 248 -6.78 -22.25 -11.15
C GLU A 248 -6.11 -21.28 -10.20
N LEU A 249 -6.87 -20.57 -9.37
CA LEU A 249 -6.34 -19.64 -8.38
C LEU A 249 -5.55 -20.38 -7.28
N TYR A 250 -6.05 -21.51 -6.82
CA TYR A 250 -5.37 -22.36 -5.86
C TYR A 250 -4.10 -23.00 -6.45
N LYS A 251 -4.12 -23.44 -7.70
CA LYS A 251 -2.91 -23.88 -8.42
C LYS A 251 -1.91 -22.75 -8.62
N MET A 252 -2.40 -21.53 -8.85
CA MET A 252 -1.57 -20.34 -8.92
C MET A 252 -0.95 -20.00 -7.55
N TYR A 253 -1.71 -20.10 -6.47
CA TYR A 253 -1.24 -19.93 -5.08
C TYR A 253 -0.21 -21.01 -4.70
N LEU A 254 -0.43 -22.28 -5.03
CA LEU A 254 0.50 -23.37 -4.75
C LEU A 254 1.82 -23.22 -5.54
N LYS A 255 1.75 -22.85 -6.83
CA LYS A 255 2.94 -22.54 -7.63
C LYS A 255 3.74 -21.36 -7.07
N LEU A 256 3.08 -20.47 -6.35
CA LEU A 256 3.71 -19.38 -5.62
C LEU A 256 4.50 -19.88 -4.42
N LYS A 257 3.87 -20.74 -3.63
CA LYS A 257 4.46 -21.33 -2.43
C LYS A 257 5.69 -22.16 -2.77
N GLU A 258 5.60 -23.05 -3.78
CA GLU A 258 6.73 -23.88 -4.24
C GLU A 258 7.92 -23.12 -4.82
N LYS A 259 7.75 -21.88 -5.22
CA LYS A 259 8.85 -21.05 -5.81
C LYS A 259 9.66 -20.32 -4.74
N PHE A 260 9.21 -20.32 -3.50
CA PHE A 260 9.78 -19.58 -2.37
C PHE A 260 10.08 -20.47 -1.13
N GLU A 261 9.75 -21.78 -1.18
CA GLU A 261 10.37 -22.83 -0.37
C GLU A 261 11.65 -23.34 -1.07
#